data_13142c8110536de243ca2a9dafcb1e18
#
_entry.id   13142c8110536de243ca2a9dafcb1e18
#
_cell.length_a   1.000
_cell.length_b   1.000
_cell.length_c   1.000
_cell.angle_alpha   90.00
_cell.angle_beta   90.00
_cell.angle_gamma   90.00
#
_symmetry.space_group_name_H-M   'P 1'
#
loop_
_entity.id
_entity.type
_entity.pdbx_description
1 polymer ?
#
loop_
_entity_poly.entity_id
_entity_poly.type
_entity_poly.pdbx_seq_one_letter_code
_entity_poly.pdbx_strand_id
1 'polypeptide(L)'
;VGDYPVEAVQTMATIARRIERDYPLKAIESHLPSTIPNAISAAVSNIARQLEAGAIIPLTKSGSTARNVSKFRPPTPILATTTERSVARRLQLVWGVTPIVVKNDERTAKTFSLAMQIAQEMGILNQGDLVVQTAGTLTGISGSTDLIKVGLVRKIVTRGISIGEIGVTGKARIIKNNLDMSLICPG
;
A
#
# COMPACT_ATOMS: atom_id res chain seq x y z
N VAL A 1 29.37 -18.44 7.10
CA VAL A 1 28.62 -17.37 7.76
C VAL A 1 29.15 -17.07 9.18
N GLY A 2 30.19 -17.77 9.63
CA GLY A 2 30.85 -17.56 10.93
C GLY A 2 30.05 -18.06 12.14
N ASP A 3 30.60 -17.81 13.32
CA ASP A 3 30.05 -18.35 14.57
C ASP A 3 28.89 -17.50 15.14
N TYR A 4 28.71 -16.26 14.65
CA TYR A 4 27.73 -15.28 15.15
C TYR A 4 26.84 -14.70 14.03
N PRO A 5 26.08 -15.52 13.26
CA PRO A 5 25.36 -15.04 12.08
C PRO A 5 24.20 -14.12 12.42
N VAL A 6 23.50 -14.35 13.51
CA VAL A 6 22.36 -13.54 13.95
C VAL A 6 22.83 -12.19 14.47
N GLU A 7 23.83 -12.18 15.33
CA GLU A 7 24.43 -10.99 15.93
C GLU A 7 25.06 -10.09 14.86
N ALA A 8 25.70 -10.67 13.84
CA ALA A 8 26.26 -9.92 12.73
C ALA A 8 25.17 -9.15 11.98
N VAL A 9 24.05 -9.82 11.63
CA VAL A 9 22.92 -9.18 10.95
C VAL A 9 22.25 -8.13 11.84
N GLN A 10 22.09 -8.40 13.14
CA GLN A 10 21.54 -7.42 14.09
C GLN A 10 22.41 -6.18 14.21
N THR A 11 23.73 -6.34 14.27
CA THR A 11 24.68 -5.23 14.30
C THR A 11 24.61 -4.40 13.04
N MET A 12 24.61 -5.04 11.86
CA MET A 12 24.45 -4.36 10.57
C MET A 12 23.14 -3.57 10.52
N ALA A 13 22.02 -4.17 10.93
CA ALA A 13 20.72 -3.51 10.95
C ALA A 13 20.71 -2.32 11.93
N THR A 14 21.37 -2.43 13.07
CA THR A 14 21.46 -1.34 14.05
C THR A 14 22.27 -0.16 13.50
N ILE A 15 23.40 -0.42 12.84
CA ILE A 15 24.23 0.60 12.21
C ILE A 15 23.44 1.29 11.11
N ALA A 16 22.79 0.52 10.23
CA ALA A 16 21.99 1.07 9.12
C ALA A 16 20.88 2.00 9.64
N ARG A 17 20.09 1.55 10.65
CA ARG A 17 19.04 2.38 11.24
C ARG A 17 19.57 3.64 11.90
N ARG A 18 20.78 3.61 12.48
CA ARG A 18 21.40 4.79 13.08
C ARG A 18 21.76 5.81 12.02
N ILE A 19 22.40 5.36 10.93
CA ILE A 19 22.80 6.24 9.83
C ILE A 19 21.59 6.84 9.12
N GLU A 20 20.54 6.06 8.87
CA GLU A 20 19.32 6.52 8.22
C GLU A 20 18.60 7.66 8.96
N ARG A 21 18.74 7.75 10.29
CA ARG A 21 18.18 8.87 11.08
C ARG A 21 18.96 10.17 10.88
N ASP A 22 20.26 10.08 10.77
CA ASP A 22 21.15 11.25 10.74
C ASP A 22 21.40 11.75 9.30
N TYR A 23 21.17 10.89 8.30
CA TYR A 23 21.34 11.20 6.89
C TYR A 23 20.00 11.05 6.15
N PRO A 24 19.29 12.17 5.88
CA PRO A 24 18.09 12.10 5.07
C PRO A 24 18.45 11.55 3.68
N LEU A 25 17.85 10.44 3.33
CA LEU A 25 18.08 9.79 2.06
C LEU A 25 17.66 10.74 0.93
N LYS A 26 18.62 11.26 0.19
CA LYS A 26 18.33 12.09 -1.00
C LYS A 26 17.71 11.18 -2.06
N ALA A 27 16.56 11.59 -2.59
CA ALA A 27 15.98 10.93 -3.75
C ALA A 27 16.99 10.91 -4.90
N ILE A 28 17.18 9.76 -5.52
CA ILE A 28 18.05 9.60 -6.70
C ILE A 28 17.25 10.07 -7.92
N GLU A 29 16.90 11.35 -7.97
CA GLU A 29 16.04 11.88 -9.03
C GLU A 29 16.78 12.23 -10.33
N SER A 30 18.08 12.52 -10.25
CA SER A 30 18.79 13.23 -11.34
C SER A 30 19.30 12.37 -12.51
N HIS A 31 19.22 11.03 -12.43
CA HIS A 31 19.83 10.17 -13.44
C HIS A 31 18.97 9.00 -13.94
N LEU A 32 17.68 9.00 -13.60
CA LEU A 32 16.79 7.94 -14.06
C LEU A 32 16.26 8.24 -15.46
N PRO A 33 16.20 7.24 -16.36
CA PRO A 33 15.64 7.43 -17.68
C PRO A 33 14.19 7.96 -17.64
N SER A 34 13.83 8.86 -18.55
CA SER A 34 12.47 9.40 -18.71
C SER A 34 11.55 8.33 -19.29
N THR A 35 11.05 7.44 -18.44
CA THR A 35 10.10 6.40 -18.80
C THR A 35 8.81 6.57 -18.01
N ILE A 36 7.68 6.09 -18.55
CA ILE A 36 6.39 6.16 -17.86
C ILE A 36 6.47 5.54 -16.45
N PRO A 37 7.03 4.33 -16.24
CA PRO A 37 7.14 3.75 -14.89
C PRO A 37 7.97 4.60 -13.92
N ASN A 38 9.04 5.24 -14.38
CA ASN A 38 9.85 6.10 -13.54
C ASN A 38 9.10 7.40 -13.19
N ALA A 39 8.44 8.03 -14.16
CA ALA A 39 7.64 9.23 -13.92
C ALA A 39 6.49 8.97 -12.93
N ILE A 40 5.77 7.86 -13.10
CA ILE A 40 4.70 7.44 -12.17
C ILE A 40 5.29 7.16 -10.78
N SER A 41 6.44 6.48 -10.69
CA SER A 41 7.05 6.15 -9.39
C SER A 41 7.56 7.40 -8.65
N ALA A 42 8.07 8.38 -9.38
CA ALA A 42 8.43 9.69 -8.84
C ALA A 42 7.19 10.42 -8.30
N ALA A 43 6.12 10.47 -9.11
CA ALA A 43 4.85 11.07 -8.70
C ALA A 43 4.25 10.39 -7.46
N VAL A 44 4.24 9.05 -7.42
CA VAL A 44 3.79 8.26 -6.25
C VAL A 44 4.57 8.65 -4.99
N SER A 45 5.90 8.72 -5.09
CA SER A 45 6.77 9.08 -3.96
C SER A 45 6.53 10.52 -3.48
N ASN A 46 6.35 11.46 -4.42
CA ASN A 46 6.04 12.85 -4.11
C ASN A 46 4.65 13.01 -3.48
N ILE A 47 3.63 12.38 -4.03
CA ILE A 47 2.26 12.41 -3.48
C ILE A 47 2.25 11.83 -2.06
N ALA A 48 2.91 10.68 -1.85
CA ALA A 48 2.98 10.05 -0.54
C ALA A 48 3.62 10.96 0.51
N ARG A 49 4.69 11.68 0.15
CA ARG A 49 5.36 12.63 1.01
C ARG A 49 4.48 13.86 1.31
N GLN A 50 3.85 14.45 0.29
CA GLN A 50 3.02 15.66 0.44
C GLN A 50 1.76 15.41 1.28
N LEU A 51 1.19 14.19 1.17
CA LEU A 51 -0.01 13.80 1.91
C LEU A 51 0.30 13.14 3.25
N GLU A 52 1.57 13.02 3.63
CA GLU A 52 2.01 12.27 4.82
C GLU A 52 1.36 10.89 4.87
N ALA A 53 1.31 10.22 3.72
CA ALA A 53 0.62 8.94 3.59
C ALA A 53 1.24 7.86 4.49
N GLY A 54 0.40 7.06 5.13
CA GLY A 54 0.85 5.98 6.01
C GLY A 54 1.55 4.85 5.26
N ALA A 55 1.22 4.63 3.98
CA ALA A 55 1.90 3.66 3.13
C ALA A 55 1.74 3.95 1.64
N ILE A 56 2.70 3.43 0.84
CA ILE A 56 2.57 3.26 -0.61
C ILE A 56 2.28 1.79 -0.86
N ILE A 57 1.22 1.48 -1.62
CA ILE A 57 0.78 0.11 -1.92
C ILE A 57 0.90 -0.16 -3.42
N PRO A 58 2.07 -0.58 -3.92
CA PRO A 58 2.20 -1.02 -5.31
C PRO A 58 1.66 -2.45 -5.49
N LEU A 59 0.76 -2.65 -6.45
CA LEU A 59 0.42 -3.98 -6.94
C LEU A 59 1.43 -4.39 -8.01
N THR A 60 2.01 -5.56 -7.84
CA THR A 60 3.08 -6.01 -8.74
C THR A 60 3.10 -7.52 -8.90
N LYS A 61 3.16 -7.98 -10.15
CA LYS A 61 3.29 -9.42 -10.47
C LYS A 61 4.76 -9.84 -10.49
N SER A 62 5.66 -8.99 -10.99
CA SER A 62 7.10 -9.27 -11.14
C SER A 62 7.98 -8.58 -10.07
N GLY A 63 7.41 -7.69 -9.28
CA GLY A 63 8.13 -6.83 -8.35
C GLY A 63 8.67 -5.54 -8.96
N SER A 64 8.47 -5.29 -10.26
CA SER A 64 9.04 -4.12 -10.96
C SER A 64 8.50 -2.80 -10.39
N THR A 65 7.20 -2.68 -10.19
CA THR A 65 6.57 -1.47 -9.63
C THR A 65 7.15 -1.11 -8.26
N ALA A 66 7.25 -2.10 -7.36
CA ALA A 66 7.81 -1.89 -6.02
C ALA A 66 9.27 -1.45 -6.07
N ARG A 67 10.10 -2.08 -6.94
CA ARG A 67 11.50 -1.69 -7.14
C ARG A 67 11.62 -0.29 -7.72
N ASN A 68 10.76 0.08 -8.66
CA ASN A 68 10.79 1.41 -9.25
C ASN A 68 10.44 2.49 -8.22
N VAL A 69 9.42 2.29 -7.38
CA VAL A 69 9.09 3.21 -6.28
C VAL A 69 10.25 3.30 -5.27
N SER A 70 10.85 2.16 -4.90
CA SER A 70 11.98 2.10 -3.96
C SER A 70 13.21 2.91 -4.40
N LYS A 71 13.45 3.09 -5.71
CA LYS A 71 14.54 3.92 -6.24
C LYS A 71 14.47 5.37 -5.77
N PHE A 72 13.27 5.89 -5.57
CA PHE A 72 13.04 7.27 -5.12
C PHE A 72 13.15 7.43 -3.59
N ARG A 73 13.47 6.36 -2.86
CA ARG A 73 13.70 6.39 -1.41
C ARG A 73 12.62 7.18 -0.65
N PRO A 74 11.32 6.91 -0.84
CA PRO A 74 10.29 7.62 -0.11
C PRO A 74 10.42 7.35 1.39
N PRO A 75 10.18 8.35 2.26
CA PRO A 75 10.13 8.13 3.71
C PRO A 75 8.96 7.23 4.12
N THR A 76 7.95 7.17 3.27
CA THR A 76 6.74 6.36 3.45
C THR A 76 7.03 4.88 3.18
N PRO A 77 6.62 3.93 4.04
CA PRO A 77 6.82 2.51 3.83
C PRO A 77 6.13 2.00 2.56
N ILE A 78 6.79 1.07 1.85
CA ILE A 78 6.29 0.49 0.60
C ILE A 78 5.75 -0.91 0.89
N LEU A 79 4.43 -1.10 0.84
CA LEU A 79 3.76 -2.38 1.05
C LEU A 79 3.48 -3.06 -0.28
N ALA A 80 4.48 -3.76 -0.80
CA ALA A 80 4.40 -4.38 -2.13
C ALA A 80 3.47 -5.58 -2.14
N THR A 81 2.33 -5.43 -2.82
CA THR A 81 1.31 -6.47 -2.89
C THR A 81 1.48 -7.31 -4.14
N THR A 82 1.63 -8.62 -3.96
CA THR A 82 1.83 -9.59 -5.05
C THR A 82 1.08 -10.89 -4.78
N THR A 83 0.77 -11.64 -5.86
CA THR A 83 0.22 -12.99 -5.76
C THR A 83 1.31 -14.06 -5.71
N GLU A 84 2.55 -13.69 -6.06
CA GLU A 84 3.66 -14.60 -6.27
C GLU A 84 4.60 -14.64 -5.06
N ARG A 85 4.63 -15.77 -4.32
CA ARG A 85 5.51 -15.95 -3.16
C ARG A 85 7.01 -15.80 -3.50
N SER A 86 7.42 -16.23 -4.69
CA SER A 86 8.80 -16.08 -5.17
C SER A 86 9.19 -14.61 -5.35
N VAL A 87 8.26 -13.78 -5.82
CA VAL A 87 8.44 -12.33 -5.95
C VAL A 87 8.51 -11.67 -4.57
N ALA A 88 7.61 -12.04 -3.66
CA ALA A 88 7.62 -11.53 -2.29
C ALA A 88 8.97 -11.79 -1.61
N ARG A 89 9.53 -13.01 -1.71
CA ARG A 89 10.85 -13.33 -1.14
C ARG A 89 11.95 -12.43 -1.68
N ARG A 90 11.97 -12.16 -2.99
CA ARG A 90 12.96 -11.28 -3.63
C ARG A 90 12.79 -9.82 -3.22
N LEU A 91 11.55 -9.39 -2.99
CA LEU A 91 11.25 -8.02 -2.58
C LEU A 91 11.68 -7.69 -1.15
N GLN A 92 11.88 -8.70 -0.28
CA GLN A 92 12.45 -8.50 1.06
C GLN A 92 13.87 -7.93 1.04
N LEU A 93 14.59 -8.07 -0.07
CA LEU A 93 15.93 -7.51 -0.26
C LEU A 93 15.90 -6.10 -0.87
N VAL A 94 14.72 -5.54 -1.11
CA VAL A 94 14.56 -4.21 -1.70
C VAL A 94 14.32 -3.17 -0.61
N TRP A 95 15.05 -2.08 -0.69
CA TRP A 95 15.00 -1.01 0.32
C TRP A 95 13.57 -0.49 0.53
N GLY A 96 13.17 -0.37 1.81
CA GLY A 96 11.88 0.20 2.22
C GLY A 96 10.65 -0.63 1.82
N VAL A 97 10.84 -1.85 1.30
CA VAL A 97 9.75 -2.70 0.82
C VAL A 97 9.41 -3.79 1.82
N THR A 98 8.16 -3.84 2.23
CA THR A 98 7.54 -4.95 2.96
C THR A 98 6.58 -5.66 2.01
N PRO A 99 6.86 -6.91 1.59
CA PRO A 99 5.99 -7.64 0.68
C PRO A 99 4.76 -8.22 1.40
N ILE A 100 3.59 -8.08 0.75
CA ILE A 100 2.33 -8.68 1.15
C ILE A 100 1.89 -9.68 0.07
N VAL A 101 1.69 -10.94 0.44
CA VAL A 101 1.16 -11.96 -0.47
C VAL A 101 -0.35 -12.03 -0.31
N VAL A 102 -1.06 -11.81 -1.40
CA VAL A 102 -2.52 -11.91 -1.47
C VAL A 102 -2.95 -13.03 -2.42
N LYS A 103 -4.14 -13.58 -2.22
CA LYS A 103 -4.74 -14.48 -3.21
C LYS A 103 -5.10 -13.66 -4.45
N ASN A 104 -4.97 -14.31 -5.62
CA ASN A 104 -5.35 -13.67 -6.88
C ASN A 104 -6.83 -13.30 -6.83
N ASP A 105 -7.15 -12.01 -6.98
CA ASP A 105 -8.50 -11.52 -7.27
C ASP A 105 -8.40 -10.71 -8.55
N GLU A 106 -9.28 -11.00 -9.50
CA GLU A 106 -9.30 -10.36 -10.83
C GLU A 106 -9.57 -8.85 -10.74
N ARG A 107 -10.08 -8.37 -9.58
CA ARG A 107 -10.43 -6.97 -9.38
C ARG A 107 -9.37 -6.22 -8.59
N THR A 108 -8.62 -5.36 -9.26
CA THR A 108 -7.61 -4.47 -8.65
C THR A 108 -8.11 -3.76 -7.38
N ALA A 109 -9.36 -3.27 -7.39
CA ALA A 109 -9.93 -2.57 -6.24
C ALA A 109 -10.07 -3.47 -5.00
N LYS A 110 -10.42 -4.75 -5.16
CA LYS A 110 -10.50 -5.70 -4.06
C LYS A 110 -9.12 -6.04 -3.50
N THR A 111 -8.14 -6.20 -4.40
CA THR A 111 -6.75 -6.47 -4.02
C THR A 111 -6.19 -5.31 -3.19
N PHE A 112 -6.45 -4.06 -3.56
CA PHE A 112 -6.07 -2.90 -2.76
C PHE A 112 -6.76 -2.88 -1.39
N SER A 113 -8.07 -3.19 -1.34
CA SER A 113 -8.79 -3.25 -0.06
C SER A 113 -8.23 -4.33 0.87
N LEU A 114 -7.90 -5.49 0.32
CA LEU A 114 -7.29 -6.58 1.07
C LEU A 114 -5.88 -6.22 1.57
N ALA A 115 -5.08 -5.58 0.73
CA ALA A 115 -3.75 -5.10 1.13
C ALA A 115 -3.82 -4.09 2.28
N MET A 116 -4.78 -3.14 2.22
CA MET A 116 -5.00 -2.18 3.32
C MET A 116 -5.44 -2.88 4.61
N GLN A 117 -6.32 -3.86 4.52
CA GLN A 117 -6.75 -4.65 5.68
C GLN A 117 -5.57 -5.38 6.33
N ILE A 118 -4.75 -6.09 5.53
CA ILE A 118 -3.56 -6.77 6.03
C ILE A 118 -2.60 -5.78 6.67
N ALA A 119 -2.39 -4.62 6.06
CA ALA A 119 -1.53 -3.58 6.62
C ALA A 119 -2.04 -3.02 7.96
N GLN A 120 -3.36 -2.95 8.16
CA GLN A 120 -3.96 -2.61 9.45
C GLN A 120 -3.74 -3.73 10.49
N GLU A 121 -3.93 -4.99 10.10
CA GLU A 121 -3.67 -6.15 10.97
C GLU A 121 -2.20 -6.25 11.38
N MET A 122 -1.28 -5.82 10.51
CA MET A 122 0.16 -5.70 10.81
C MET A 122 0.51 -4.48 11.68
N GLY A 123 -0.44 -3.59 12.00
CA GLY A 123 -0.21 -2.37 12.76
C GLY A 123 0.57 -1.28 12.01
N ILE A 124 0.68 -1.38 10.69
CA ILE A 124 1.37 -0.39 9.84
C ILE A 124 0.44 0.77 9.48
N LEU A 125 -0.85 0.50 9.29
CA LEU A 125 -1.86 1.50 8.95
C LEU A 125 -2.91 1.61 10.05
N ASN A 126 -3.32 2.84 10.33
CA ASN A 126 -4.42 3.16 11.24
C ASN A 126 -5.65 3.63 10.46
N GLN A 127 -6.79 3.62 11.14
CA GLN A 127 -8.01 4.22 10.59
C GLN A 127 -7.81 5.73 10.39
N GLY A 128 -8.13 6.23 9.22
CA GLY A 128 -7.95 7.64 8.85
C GLY A 128 -6.65 7.91 8.09
N ASP A 129 -5.73 6.95 8.02
CA ASP A 129 -4.51 7.13 7.23
C ASP A 129 -4.82 7.22 5.74
N LEU A 130 -4.08 8.08 5.04
CA LEU A 130 -4.04 8.10 3.58
C LEU A 130 -3.05 7.07 3.07
N VAL A 131 -3.36 6.45 1.94
CA VAL A 131 -2.47 5.53 1.24
C VAL A 131 -2.38 5.89 -0.23
N VAL A 132 -1.19 5.74 -0.81
CA VAL A 132 -0.98 5.91 -2.25
C VAL A 132 -0.87 4.54 -2.89
N GLN A 133 -1.81 4.22 -3.77
CA GLN A 133 -1.91 2.94 -4.47
C GLN A 133 -1.41 3.11 -5.90
N THR A 134 -0.66 2.14 -6.41
CA THR A 134 -0.18 2.15 -7.78
C THR A 134 -0.19 0.76 -8.39
N ALA A 135 -0.51 0.66 -9.67
CA ALA A 135 -0.58 -0.58 -10.42
C ALA A 135 -0.30 -0.35 -11.90
N GLY A 136 -0.05 -1.42 -12.64
CA GLY A 136 -0.15 -1.43 -14.10
C GLY A 136 -1.53 -1.92 -14.50
N THR A 137 -2.22 -1.19 -15.39
CA THR A 137 -3.56 -1.57 -15.89
C THR A 137 -3.48 -2.65 -16.98
N LEU A 138 -2.35 -2.71 -17.70
CA LEU A 138 -2.12 -3.72 -18.72
C LEU A 138 -1.65 -5.03 -18.07
N THR A 139 -2.57 -5.99 -17.96
CA THR A 139 -2.27 -7.31 -17.43
C THR A 139 -1.26 -8.04 -18.33
N GLY A 140 -0.18 -8.54 -17.71
CA GLY A 140 0.83 -9.36 -18.41
C GLY A 140 2.06 -8.61 -18.92
N ILE A 141 2.05 -7.28 -19.01
CA ILE A 141 3.23 -6.50 -19.41
C ILE A 141 3.98 -6.06 -18.14
N SER A 142 5.17 -6.63 -17.92
CA SER A 142 6.03 -6.24 -16.80
C SER A 142 6.53 -4.79 -17.00
N GLY A 143 6.33 -3.94 -16.00
CA GLY A 143 6.80 -2.55 -16.05
C GLY A 143 5.78 -1.54 -16.61
N SER A 144 4.52 -1.95 -16.82
CA SER A 144 3.44 -1.06 -17.30
C SER A 144 2.74 -0.27 -16.19
N THR A 145 3.48 0.20 -15.18
CA THR A 145 2.88 1.01 -14.10
C THR A 145 2.35 2.32 -14.66
N ASP A 146 1.03 2.52 -14.62
CA ASP A 146 0.31 3.64 -15.26
C ASP A 146 -0.83 4.21 -14.40
N LEU A 147 -1.14 3.59 -13.25
CA LEU A 147 -2.21 4.00 -12.35
C LEU A 147 -1.66 4.53 -11.04
N ILE A 148 -2.18 5.69 -10.60
CA ILE A 148 -2.03 6.21 -9.25
C ILE A 148 -3.42 6.43 -8.68
N LYS A 149 -3.65 5.98 -7.44
CA LYS A 149 -4.88 6.22 -6.70
C LYS A 149 -4.57 6.55 -5.26
N VAL A 150 -5.17 7.61 -4.73
CA VAL A 150 -5.14 7.91 -3.29
C VAL A 150 -6.35 7.26 -2.65
N GLY A 151 -6.13 6.54 -1.56
CA GLY A 151 -7.15 5.88 -0.76
C GLY A 151 -7.12 6.34 0.68
N LEU A 152 -8.26 6.26 1.34
CA LEU A 152 -8.39 6.49 2.78
C LEU A 152 -8.65 5.16 3.48
N VAL A 153 -7.92 4.88 4.54
CA VAL A 153 -8.13 3.69 5.38
C VAL A 153 -9.37 3.91 6.21
N ARG A 154 -10.46 3.22 5.85
CA ARG A 154 -11.77 3.33 6.52
C ARG A 154 -12.11 2.02 7.20
N LYS A 155 -12.72 2.10 8.37
CA LYS A 155 -13.37 0.95 8.98
C LYS A 155 -14.68 0.69 8.21
N ILE A 156 -14.76 -0.42 7.49
CA ILE A 156 -16.03 -0.87 6.91
C ILE A 156 -16.83 -1.47 8.05
N VAL A 157 -17.81 -0.74 8.55
CA VAL A 157 -18.66 -1.22 9.65
C VAL A 157 -19.65 -2.26 9.15
N THR A 158 -20.16 -2.08 7.92
CA THR A 158 -21.09 -3.02 7.27
C THR A 158 -21.12 -2.81 5.77
N ARG A 159 -21.61 -3.80 5.04
CA ARG A 159 -21.91 -3.71 3.60
C ARG A 159 -23.37 -4.02 3.39
N GLY A 160 -24.05 -3.21 2.56
CA GLY A 160 -25.42 -3.42 2.12
C GLY A 160 -25.51 -3.53 0.61
N ILE A 161 -26.65 -4.01 0.14
CA ILE A 161 -27.03 -4.00 -1.27
C ILE A 161 -27.81 -2.71 -1.50
N SER A 162 -27.36 -1.87 -2.44
CA SER A 162 -28.12 -0.68 -2.84
C SER A 162 -29.34 -1.08 -3.67
N ILE A 163 -30.51 -0.59 -3.27
CA ILE A 163 -31.76 -0.71 -4.03
C ILE A 163 -32.09 0.69 -4.54
N GLY A 164 -31.43 1.12 -5.62
CA GLY A 164 -31.62 2.44 -6.21
C GLY A 164 -30.33 3.09 -6.71
N GLU A 165 -30.45 4.14 -7.51
CA GLU A 165 -29.34 4.82 -8.17
C GLU A 165 -28.78 6.01 -7.36
N ILE A 166 -29.46 6.44 -6.30
CA ILE A 166 -29.09 7.64 -5.54
C ILE A 166 -28.32 7.23 -4.29
N GLY A 167 -27.07 7.69 -4.18
CA GLY A 167 -26.27 7.55 -2.97
C GLY A 167 -26.76 8.51 -1.86
N VAL A 168 -27.02 7.98 -0.68
CA VAL A 168 -27.46 8.76 0.49
C VAL A 168 -26.37 8.72 1.55
N THR A 169 -26.06 9.88 2.15
CA THR A 169 -25.15 9.98 3.28
C THR A 169 -25.93 10.35 4.53
N GLY A 170 -25.82 9.60 5.62
CA GLY A 170 -26.55 9.84 6.85
C GLY A 170 -26.05 9.02 8.02
N LYS A 171 -26.71 9.15 9.15
CA LYS A 171 -26.45 8.34 10.35
C LYS A 171 -26.99 6.93 10.15
N ALA A 172 -26.13 5.90 10.25
CA ALA A 172 -26.54 4.52 10.19
C ALA A 172 -27.07 4.05 11.55
N ARG A 173 -28.21 3.35 11.55
CA ARG A 173 -28.75 2.69 12.74
C ARG A 173 -28.87 1.18 12.47
N ILE A 174 -28.43 0.37 13.43
CA ILE A 174 -28.53 -1.10 13.33
C ILE A 174 -29.92 -1.53 13.80
N ILE A 175 -30.67 -2.16 12.90
CA ILE A 175 -31.95 -2.79 13.19
C ILE A 175 -31.71 -4.29 13.32
N LYS A 176 -31.95 -4.84 14.50
CA LYS A 176 -31.72 -6.27 14.77
C LYS A 176 -32.98 -7.15 14.54
N ASN A 177 -34.16 -6.56 14.61
CA ASN A 177 -35.42 -7.22 14.39
C ASN A 177 -36.49 -6.24 13.89
N ASN A 178 -37.64 -6.74 13.43
CA ASN A 178 -38.74 -5.93 12.89
C ASN A 178 -39.36 -4.95 13.91
N LEU A 179 -39.23 -5.19 15.21
CA LEU A 179 -39.73 -4.32 16.27
C LEU A 179 -38.88 -3.02 16.38
N ASP A 180 -37.65 -3.04 15.94
CA ASP A 180 -36.76 -1.86 15.95
C ASP A 180 -37.11 -0.87 14.82
N MET A 181 -37.93 -1.24 13.85
CA MET A 181 -38.34 -0.36 12.73
C MET A 181 -39.18 0.83 13.19
N SER A 182 -39.94 0.69 14.27
CA SER A 182 -40.74 1.78 14.85
C SER A 182 -39.90 2.89 15.48
N LEU A 183 -38.59 2.66 15.67
CA LEU A 183 -37.65 3.61 16.23
C LEU A 183 -36.95 4.48 15.16
N ILE A 184 -37.30 4.29 13.88
CA ILE A 184 -36.79 5.10 12.78
C ILE A 184 -37.66 6.35 12.73
N CYS A 185 -37.18 7.45 13.31
CA CYS A 185 -37.80 8.76 13.09
C CYS A 185 -37.39 9.26 11.70
N PRO A 186 -38.35 9.74 10.86
CA PRO A 186 -38.00 10.52 9.69
C PRO A 186 -37.23 11.76 10.15
N GLY A 187 -35.99 11.92 9.60
CA GLY A 187 -35.12 13.06 9.86
C GLY A 187 -35.49 14.26 9.01
#